data_d616395f0eb2fcc0bb6d2fef381f9bce
#
_entry.id   d616395f0eb2fcc0bb6d2fef381f9bce
#
_cell.length_a   1.000
_cell.length_b   1.000
_cell.length_c   1.000
_cell.angle_alpha   90.00
_cell.angle_beta   90.00
_cell.angle_gamma   90.00
#
_symmetry.space_group_name_H-M   'P 1'
#
loop_
_entity.id
_entity.type
_entity.pdbx_description
1 polymer ?
#
loop_
_entity_poly.entity_id
_entity_poly.type
_entity_poly.pdbx_seq_one_letter_code
_entity_poly.pdbx_strand_id
1 'polypeptide(L)'
;MTAETQQRILAAVDEGFDAQLATTQAFVAIPSTRGAEGPCQDMIGDLLRERGYEVDDWHINLDDLRDLRGFGPIEHDFSKARTVVGTYRPATNAGKSLILQG
;
A
#
# COMPACT_ATOMS: atom_id res chain seq x y z
N MET A 1 22.43 5.00 -10.01
CA MET A 1 22.15 6.03 -8.96
C MET A 1 23.47 6.67 -8.59
N THR A 2 23.54 8.00 -8.59
CA THR A 2 24.74 8.74 -8.18
C THR A 2 24.86 8.77 -6.66
N ALA A 3 26.08 9.01 -6.13
CA ALA A 3 26.31 9.18 -4.69
C ALA A 3 25.50 10.36 -4.11
N GLU A 4 25.38 11.46 -4.87
CA GLU A 4 24.56 12.60 -4.50
C GLU A 4 23.07 12.23 -4.36
N THR A 5 22.53 11.50 -5.31
CA THR A 5 21.13 11.03 -5.25
C THR A 5 20.91 10.12 -4.03
N GLN A 6 21.86 9.24 -3.75
CA GLN A 6 21.80 8.36 -2.58
C GLN A 6 21.80 9.16 -1.27
N GLN A 7 22.68 10.15 -1.15
CA GLN A 7 22.72 11.01 0.04
C GLN A 7 21.42 11.80 0.24
N ARG A 8 20.83 12.31 -0.84
CA ARG A 8 19.53 13.01 -0.78
C ARG A 8 18.41 12.10 -0.29
N ILE A 9 18.40 10.85 -0.74
CA ILE A 9 17.40 9.86 -0.28
C ILE A 9 17.57 9.56 1.20
N LEU A 10 18.80 9.33 1.65
CA LEU A 10 19.08 9.08 3.07
C LEU A 10 18.71 10.27 3.95
N ALA A 11 19.05 11.49 3.53
CA ALA A 11 18.67 12.70 4.25
C ALA A 11 17.13 12.85 4.36
N ALA A 12 16.39 12.57 3.28
CA ALA A 12 14.92 12.62 3.31
C ALA A 12 14.32 11.55 4.24
N VAL A 13 14.93 10.38 4.35
CA VAL A 13 14.52 9.35 5.32
C VAL A 13 14.74 9.82 6.76
N ASP A 14 15.89 10.40 7.05
CA ASP A 14 16.22 10.91 8.38
C ASP A 14 15.29 12.07 8.79
N GLU A 15 15.07 13.03 7.90
CA GLU A 15 14.15 14.15 8.11
C GLU A 15 12.69 13.70 8.30
N GLY A 16 12.28 12.65 7.62
CA GLY A 16 10.92 12.10 7.69
C GLY A 16 10.67 11.14 8.84
N PHE A 17 11.67 10.81 9.67
CA PHE A 17 11.58 9.72 10.64
C PHE A 17 10.47 9.90 11.67
N ASP A 18 10.34 11.08 12.28
CA ASP A 18 9.32 11.35 13.29
C ASP A 18 7.90 11.25 12.71
N ALA A 19 7.69 11.75 11.50
CA ALA A 19 6.42 11.62 10.78
C ALA A 19 6.11 10.17 10.43
N GLN A 20 7.11 9.40 10.02
CA GLN A 20 6.98 7.97 9.76
C GLN A 20 6.61 7.20 11.04
N LEU A 21 7.26 7.51 12.15
CA LEU A 21 6.96 6.89 13.45
C LEU A 21 5.51 7.17 13.89
N ALA A 22 5.07 8.42 13.79
CA ALA A 22 3.69 8.80 14.11
C ALA A 22 2.66 8.08 13.21
N THR A 23 2.92 7.97 11.92
CA THR A 23 2.08 7.22 10.97
C THR A 23 2.03 5.74 11.33
N THR A 24 3.18 5.15 11.66
CA THR A 24 3.27 3.74 12.07
C THR A 24 2.48 3.47 13.35
N GLN A 25 2.60 4.35 14.35
CA GLN A 25 1.84 4.25 15.59
C GLN A 25 0.33 4.34 15.35
N ALA A 26 -0.11 5.29 14.53
CA ALA A 26 -1.51 5.45 14.16
C ALA A 26 -2.04 4.20 13.43
N PHE A 27 -1.24 3.63 12.54
CA PHE A 27 -1.59 2.43 11.79
C PHE A 27 -1.71 1.20 12.71
N VAL A 28 -0.76 1.00 13.61
CA VAL A 28 -0.77 -0.11 14.58
C VAL A 28 -1.93 0.00 15.57
N ALA A 29 -2.40 1.21 15.88
CA ALA A 29 -3.53 1.43 16.78
C ALA A 29 -4.88 1.00 16.18
N ILE A 30 -4.97 0.81 14.87
CA ILE A 30 -6.19 0.34 14.21
C ILE A 30 -6.32 -1.18 14.37
N PRO A 31 -7.39 -1.69 14.98
CA PRO A 31 -7.64 -3.13 15.01
C PRO A 31 -7.85 -3.65 13.58
N SER A 32 -6.96 -4.53 13.14
CA SER A 32 -6.94 -5.03 11.75
C SER A 32 -6.64 -6.52 11.68
N THR A 33 -7.31 -7.28 12.53
CA THR A 33 -7.26 -8.73 12.46
C THR A 33 -7.91 -9.22 11.17
N ARG A 34 -7.64 -10.47 10.81
CA ARG A 34 -8.14 -11.08 9.58
C ARG A 34 -9.67 -10.95 9.48
N GLY A 35 -10.15 -10.39 8.37
CA GLY A 35 -11.55 -10.06 8.12
C GLY A 35 -11.99 -8.69 8.63
N ALA A 36 -11.12 -7.94 9.31
CA ALA A 36 -11.37 -6.59 9.85
C ALA A 36 -10.35 -5.55 9.36
N GLU A 37 -9.76 -5.76 8.19
CA GLU A 37 -8.70 -4.92 7.64
C GLU A 37 -9.21 -3.60 7.05
N GLY A 38 -10.52 -3.45 6.86
CA GLY A 38 -11.15 -2.29 6.19
C GLY A 38 -10.64 -0.93 6.68
N PRO A 39 -10.67 -0.62 7.99
CA PRO A 39 -10.19 0.66 8.51
C PRO A 39 -8.70 0.94 8.23
N CYS A 40 -7.85 -0.09 8.21
CA CYS A 40 -6.46 0.05 7.79
C CYS A 40 -6.35 0.37 6.30
N GLN A 41 -7.14 -0.27 5.46
CA GLN A 41 -7.19 0.02 4.03
C GLN A 41 -7.69 1.44 3.76
N ASP A 42 -8.67 1.93 4.54
CA ASP A 42 -9.12 3.32 4.46
C ASP A 42 -7.97 4.29 4.75
N MET A 43 -7.24 4.08 5.85
CA MET A 43 -6.09 4.92 6.20
C MET A 43 -5.01 4.91 5.11
N ILE A 44 -4.66 3.74 4.56
CA ILE A 44 -3.68 3.63 3.48
C ILE A 44 -4.17 4.36 2.22
N GLY A 45 -5.42 4.18 1.83
CA GLY A 45 -6.01 4.88 0.70
C GLY A 45 -5.94 6.39 0.84
N ASP A 46 -6.24 6.92 2.02
CA ASP A 46 -6.19 8.35 2.31
C ASP A 46 -4.75 8.88 2.28
N LEU A 47 -3.80 8.19 2.91
CA LEU A 47 -2.38 8.55 2.87
C LEU A 47 -1.80 8.57 1.44
N LEU A 48 -2.23 7.65 0.58
CA LEU A 48 -1.80 7.62 -0.81
C LEU A 48 -2.40 8.80 -1.59
N ARG A 49 -3.69 9.11 -1.39
CA ARG A 49 -4.35 10.27 -2.03
C ARG A 49 -3.72 11.59 -1.59
N GLU A 50 -3.46 11.77 -0.30
CA GLU A 50 -2.78 12.96 0.24
C GLU A 50 -1.40 13.18 -0.39
N ARG A 51 -0.71 12.10 -0.79
CA ARG A 51 0.59 12.15 -1.48
C ARG A 51 0.47 12.31 -3.00
N GLY A 52 -0.74 12.46 -3.52
CA GLY A 52 -0.98 12.66 -4.95
C GLY A 52 -0.89 11.39 -5.81
N TYR A 53 -1.02 10.22 -5.20
CA TYR A 53 -1.12 8.96 -5.95
C TYR A 53 -2.50 8.79 -6.57
N GLU A 54 -2.56 8.18 -7.72
CA GLU A 54 -3.78 7.60 -8.27
C GLU A 54 -4.10 6.32 -7.48
N VAL A 55 -5.26 6.28 -6.84
CA VAL A 55 -5.64 5.16 -5.95
C VAL A 55 -6.71 4.32 -6.58
N ASP A 56 -6.41 3.04 -6.72
CA ASP A 56 -7.37 1.99 -7.08
C ASP A 56 -7.72 1.19 -5.82
N ASP A 57 -9.01 1.00 -5.56
CA ASP A 57 -9.55 0.45 -4.33
C ASP A 57 -10.76 -0.43 -4.66
N TRP A 58 -10.62 -1.75 -4.48
CA TRP A 58 -11.66 -2.70 -4.86
C TRP A 58 -11.79 -3.85 -3.89
N HIS A 59 -12.98 -4.45 -3.85
CA HIS A 59 -13.22 -5.70 -3.15
C HIS A 59 -12.76 -6.90 -3.97
N ILE A 60 -12.17 -7.88 -3.30
CA ILE A 60 -11.76 -9.13 -3.94
C ILE A 60 -13.01 -9.95 -4.24
N ASN A 61 -13.20 -10.30 -5.50
CA ASN A 61 -14.23 -11.24 -5.93
C ASN A 61 -13.63 -12.64 -6.08
N LEU A 62 -13.98 -13.54 -5.19
CA LEU A 62 -13.45 -14.91 -5.20
C LEU A 62 -13.87 -15.70 -6.45
N ASP A 63 -15.02 -15.39 -7.04
CA ASP A 63 -15.48 -16.10 -8.23
C ASP A 63 -14.56 -15.85 -9.44
N ASP A 64 -13.94 -14.68 -9.51
CA ASP A 64 -12.95 -14.35 -10.54
C ASP A 64 -11.62 -15.12 -10.37
N LEU A 65 -11.37 -15.68 -9.19
CA LEU A 65 -10.12 -16.32 -8.82
C LEU A 65 -10.19 -17.84 -8.77
N ARG A 66 -11.38 -18.42 -8.70
CA ARG A 66 -11.61 -19.87 -8.46
C ARG A 66 -10.88 -20.78 -9.44
N ASP A 67 -10.83 -20.39 -10.71
CA ASP A 67 -10.24 -21.18 -11.78
C ASP A 67 -8.74 -20.89 -12.00
N LEU A 68 -8.17 -19.98 -11.22
CA LEU A 68 -6.76 -19.65 -11.33
C LEU A 68 -5.88 -20.71 -10.67
N ARG A 69 -4.77 -21.04 -11.35
CA ARG A 69 -3.77 -21.94 -10.80
C ARG A 69 -3.21 -21.40 -9.49
N GLY A 70 -3.22 -22.22 -8.45
CA GLY A 70 -2.76 -21.84 -7.12
C GLY A 70 -3.84 -21.30 -6.21
N PHE A 71 -5.10 -21.23 -6.68
CA PHE A 71 -6.22 -20.93 -5.80
C PHE A 71 -6.34 -22.02 -4.73
N GLY A 72 -6.28 -21.61 -3.46
CA GLY A 72 -6.32 -22.52 -2.32
C GLY A 72 -7.70 -22.61 -1.66
N PRO A 73 -7.85 -23.45 -0.62
CA PRO A 73 -9.08 -23.52 0.14
C PRO A 73 -9.41 -22.18 0.82
N ILE A 74 -10.70 -21.84 0.84
CA ILE A 74 -11.22 -20.66 1.51
C ILE A 74 -11.54 -21.04 2.95
N GLU A 75 -10.76 -20.51 3.88
CA GLU A 75 -10.91 -20.78 5.33
C GLU A 75 -11.52 -19.61 6.11
N HIS A 76 -11.76 -18.46 5.44
CA HIS A 76 -12.24 -17.22 6.06
C HIS A 76 -13.30 -16.56 5.21
N ASP A 77 -14.07 -15.67 5.84
CA ASP A 77 -14.96 -14.77 5.13
C ASP A 77 -14.17 -13.67 4.41
N PHE A 78 -14.19 -13.67 3.08
CA PHE A 78 -13.57 -12.67 2.22
C PHE A 78 -14.53 -11.58 1.74
N SER A 79 -15.77 -11.56 2.21
CA SER A 79 -16.79 -10.59 1.75
C SER A 79 -16.38 -9.13 1.96
N LYS A 80 -15.51 -8.87 2.93
CA LYS A 80 -14.95 -7.54 3.25
C LYS A 80 -13.51 -7.36 2.80
N ALA A 81 -12.91 -8.37 2.15
CA ALA A 81 -11.52 -8.29 1.70
C ALA A 81 -11.39 -7.24 0.59
N ARG A 82 -10.47 -6.34 0.78
CA ARG A 82 -10.24 -5.17 -0.07
C ARG A 82 -8.76 -5.03 -0.40
N THR A 83 -8.47 -4.58 -1.60
CA THR A 83 -7.12 -4.25 -2.05
C THR A 83 -7.06 -2.77 -2.37
N VAL A 84 -6.01 -2.10 -1.89
CA VAL A 84 -5.73 -0.69 -2.17
C VAL A 84 -4.38 -0.59 -2.86
N VAL A 85 -4.33 0.03 -4.02
CA VAL A 85 -3.11 0.25 -4.80
C VAL A 85 -2.97 1.72 -5.14
N GLY A 86 -1.83 2.30 -4.80
CA GLY A 86 -1.46 3.65 -5.21
C GLY A 86 -0.45 3.60 -6.34
N THR A 87 -0.72 4.33 -7.42
CA THR A 87 0.19 4.48 -8.54
C THR A 87 0.68 5.92 -8.63
N TYR A 88 1.99 6.10 -8.64
CA TYR A 88 2.63 7.36 -8.93
C TYR A 88 3.23 7.32 -10.35
N ARG A 89 2.85 8.30 -11.18
CA ARG A 89 3.38 8.44 -12.54
C ARG A 89 4.14 9.76 -12.65
N PRO A 90 5.47 9.74 -12.80
CA PRO A 90 6.23 10.96 -13.01
C PRO A 90 5.92 11.56 -14.39
N ALA A 91 6.18 12.87 -14.55
CA ALA A 91 5.98 13.58 -15.80
C ALA A 91 6.84 13.02 -16.95
N THR A 92 8.00 12.44 -16.62
CA THR A 92 8.88 11.77 -17.58
C THR A 92 9.07 10.31 -17.16
N ASN A 93 8.80 9.39 -18.07
CA ASN A 93 8.95 7.96 -17.81
C ASN A 93 10.33 7.45 -18.25
N ALA A 94 11.39 8.07 -17.76
CA ALA A 94 12.77 7.77 -18.13
C ALA A 94 13.48 6.76 -17.20
N GLY A 95 12.88 6.44 -16.07
CA GLY A 95 13.43 5.54 -15.06
C GLY A 95 12.84 4.13 -15.10
N LYS A 96 13.26 3.33 -14.12
CA LYS A 96 12.69 2.00 -13.88
C LYS A 96 11.42 2.11 -13.02
N SER A 97 10.51 1.17 -13.19
CA SER A 97 9.35 1.02 -12.29
C SER A 97 9.71 0.22 -11.05
N LEU A 98 9.04 0.52 -9.95
CA LEU A 98 9.16 -0.18 -8.67
C LEU A 98 7.76 -0.50 -8.15
N ILE A 99 7.58 -1.70 -7.67
CA ILE A 99 6.37 -2.14 -6.95
C ILE A 99 6.78 -2.48 -5.53
N LEU A 100 6.11 -1.85 -4.56
CA LEU A 100 6.20 -2.17 -3.14
C LEU A 100 4.91 -2.89 -2.74
N GLN A 101 5.03 -4.03 -2.11
CA GLN A 101 3.92 -4.84 -1.65
C GLN A 101 4.03 -5.06 -0.14
N GLY A 102 2.92 -4.87 0.57
CA GLY A 102 2.81 -5.09 2.00
C GLY A 102 1.45 -5.61 2.41
#